data_cff2b9c8d201b4a92573137912cae287
#
_entry.id   cff2b9c8d201b4a92573137912cae287
#
_cell.length_a   1.000
_cell.length_b   1.000
_cell.length_c   1.000
_cell.angle_alpha   90.00
_cell.angle_beta   90.00
_cell.angle_gamma   90.00
#
_symmetry.space_group_name_H-M   'P 1'
#
loop_
_entity.id
_entity.type
_entity.pdbx_description
1 polymer ?
#
loop_
_entity_poly.entity_id
_entity_poly.type
_entity_poly.pdbx_seq_one_letter_code
_entity_poly.pdbx_strand_id
1 'polypeptide(L)'
;VPRDYVENFQIPLPPPDVQKEIVAKIEGYQKVIDGARIVLDYYRPYIPIHPDWPMVELGEVADLQAGFASGKSSVTEDGVPHIRPMNITDSGVFTWEGVKRISAEEFAGNESKSLRRGDVLFNNTNSIELVGKTCLILEDVDGGYSNHMTRIRVDAARLDPHFLALTLHGRWRTGYFSELATRWIGQAGINAKTLATVQVPLPSLTIQQAIVAEIKAEQALVAANLELITRFEMKIQATLARVWGDDELAPATVA
;
A
#
# COMPACT_ATOMS: atom_id res chain seq x y z
N VAL A 1 37.43 -2.26 -13.67
CA VAL A 1 38.31 -3.13 -12.85
C VAL A 1 39.57 -3.40 -13.66
N PRO A 2 40.80 -3.18 -13.13
CA PRO A 2 42.05 -3.47 -13.83
C PRO A 2 42.14 -4.95 -14.19
N ARG A 3 42.74 -5.27 -15.34
CA ARG A 3 42.87 -6.64 -15.83
C ARG A 3 43.65 -7.51 -14.85
N ASP A 4 44.73 -6.96 -14.29
CA ASP A 4 45.61 -7.65 -13.34
C ASP A 4 44.88 -8.04 -12.05
N TYR A 5 43.86 -7.29 -11.66
CA TYR A 5 43.03 -7.60 -10.49
C TYR A 5 42.18 -8.85 -10.77
N VAL A 6 41.61 -8.96 -11.96
CA VAL A 6 40.79 -10.12 -12.36
C VAL A 6 41.64 -11.37 -12.52
N GLU A 7 42.86 -11.25 -13.13
CA GLU A 7 43.75 -12.37 -13.36
C GLU A 7 44.34 -12.96 -12.06
N ASN A 8 44.49 -12.14 -11.00
CA ASN A 8 45.04 -12.54 -9.71
C ASN A 8 43.97 -12.82 -8.64
N PHE A 9 42.69 -12.70 -9.00
CA PHE A 9 41.60 -12.92 -8.04
C PHE A 9 41.48 -14.41 -7.72
N GLN A 10 41.70 -14.78 -6.45
CA GLN A 10 41.60 -16.17 -6.00
C GLN A 10 40.14 -16.49 -5.68
N ILE A 11 39.62 -17.55 -6.28
CA ILE A 11 38.32 -18.11 -5.98
C ILE A 11 38.47 -19.44 -5.25
N PRO A 12 37.70 -19.67 -4.17
CA PRO A 12 37.64 -20.97 -3.53
C PRO A 12 37.09 -22.01 -4.50
N LEU A 13 37.77 -23.14 -4.64
CA LEU A 13 37.39 -24.23 -5.55
C LEU A 13 37.16 -25.52 -4.75
N PRO A 14 36.00 -25.71 -4.11
CA PRO A 14 35.66 -26.96 -3.44
C PRO A 14 35.63 -28.14 -4.42
N PRO A 15 35.70 -29.40 -3.93
CA PRO A 15 35.51 -30.57 -4.77
C PRO A 15 34.19 -30.51 -5.57
N PRO A 16 34.14 -31.10 -6.80
CA PRO A 16 32.97 -31.01 -7.68
C PRO A 16 31.65 -31.45 -7.05
N ASP A 17 31.68 -32.45 -6.18
CA ASP A 17 30.47 -32.93 -5.49
C ASP A 17 29.97 -31.89 -4.48
N VAL A 18 30.85 -31.20 -3.76
CA VAL A 18 30.52 -30.10 -2.85
C VAL A 18 29.98 -28.91 -3.63
N GLN A 19 30.57 -28.58 -4.80
CA GLN A 19 30.04 -27.52 -5.67
C GLN A 19 28.59 -27.82 -6.10
N LYS A 20 28.31 -29.06 -6.51
CA LYS A 20 26.95 -29.49 -6.90
C LYS A 20 25.95 -29.35 -5.73
N GLU A 21 26.38 -29.73 -4.53
CA GLU A 21 25.53 -29.62 -3.33
C GLU A 21 25.21 -28.14 -3.02
N ILE A 22 26.21 -27.25 -3.08
CA ILE A 22 26.06 -25.80 -2.87
C ILE A 22 25.10 -25.22 -3.91
N VAL A 23 25.29 -25.51 -5.18
CA VAL A 23 24.44 -25.04 -6.27
C VAL A 23 22.99 -25.50 -6.06
N ALA A 24 22.79 -26.80 -5.83
CA ALA A 24 21.44 -27.35 -5.62
C ALA A 24 20.72 -26.70 -4.43
N LYS A 25 21.47 -26.39 -3.36
CA LYS A 25 20.92 -25.73 -2.17
C LYS A 25 20.52 -24.28 -2.46
N ILE A 26 21.37 -23.53 -3.16
CA ILE A 26 21.07 -22.13 -3.55
C ILE A 26 19.89 -22.10 -4.52
N GLU A 27 19.85 -22.98 -5.53
CA GLU A 27 18.72 -23.09 -6.45
C GLU A 27 17.41 -23.44 -5.73
N GLY A 28 17.48 -24.32 -4.72
CA GLY A 28 16.32 -24.62 -3.86
C GLY A 28 15.81 -23.39 -3.12
N TYR A 29 16.71 -22.59 -2.54
CA TYR A 29 16.34 -21.34 -1.87
C TYR A 29 15.77 -20.30 -2.85
N GLN A 30 16.38 -20.18 -4.03
CA GLN A 30 15.91 -19.26 -5.06
C GLN A 30 14.48 -19.59 -5.52
N LYS A 31 14.16 -20.88 -5.70
CA LYS A 31 12.78 -21.30 -6.04
C LYS A 31 11.74 -20.88 -4.98
N VAL A 32 12.11 -20.92 -3.70
CA VAL A 32 11.22 -20.46 -2.62
C VAL A 32 11.03 -18.94 -2.70
N ILE A 33 12.12 -18.19 -2.92
CA ILE A 33 12.07 -16.72 -3.08
C ILE A 33 11.19 -16.34 -4.27
N ASP A 34 11.39 -16.98 -5.42
CA ASP A 34 10.63 -16.71 -6.65
C ASP A 34 9.13 -17.01 -6.47
N GLY A 35 8.81 -18.14 -5.81
CA GLY A 35 7.43 -18.47 -5.46
C GLY A 35 6.78 -17.43 -4.53
N ALA A 36 7.50 -16.99 -3.49
CA ALA A 36 7.02 -15.97 -2.58
C ALA A 36 6.82 -14.61 -3.27
N ARG A 37 7.72 -14.21 -4.18
CA ARG A 37 7.59 -13.00 -4.98
C ARG A 37 6.36 -13.04 -5.88
N ILE A 38 6.06 -14.16 -6.51
CA ILE A 38 4.85 -14.35 -7.32
C ILE A 38 3.60 -14.06 -6.47
N VAL A 39 3.53 -14.56 -5.24
CA VAL A 39 2.39 -14.26 -4.35
C VAL A 39 2.26 -12.76 -4.09
N LEU A 40 3.37 -12.07 -3.76
CA LEU A 40 3.38 -10.62 -3.53
C LEU A 40 2.95 -9.81 -4.77
N ASP A 41 3.43 -10.22 -5.95
CA ASP A 41 3.19 -9.50 -7.20
C ASP A 41 1.76 -9.66 -7.72
N TYR A 42 1.13 -10.80 -7.46
CA TYR A 42 -0.17 -11.13 -8.03
C TYR A 42 -1.33 -11.10 -7.05
N TYR A 43 -1.09 -11.18 -5.73
CA TYR A 43 -2.20 -11.07 -4.78
C TYR A 43 -2.87 -9.71 -4.87
N ARG A 44 -4.18 -9.73 -5.03
CA ARG A 44 -5.03 -8.53 -5.03
C ARG A 44 -6.29 -8.82 -4.22
N PRO A 45 -6.55 -8.07 -3.12
CA PRO A 45 -7.79 -8.22 -2.39
C PRO A 45 -8.98 -7.99 -3.33
N TYR A 46 -9.96 -8.86 -3.29
CA TYR A 46 -11.15 -8.79 -4.11
C TYR A 46 -12.40 -9.02 -3.26
N ILE A 47 -13.40 -8.16 -3.42
CA ILE A 47 -14.72 -8.35 -2.80
C ILE A 47 -15.66 -8.90 -3.88
N PRO A 48 -16.12 -10.16 -3.75
CA PRO A 48 -17.13 -10.70 -4.66
C PRO A 48 -18.49 -10.03 -4.39
N ILE A 49 -18.87 -9.09 -5.24
CA ILE A 49 -20.16 -8.38 -5.10
C ILE A 49 -21.28 -9.31 -5.54
N HIS A 50 -22.12 -9.71 -4.58
CA HIS A 50 -23.29 -10.53 -4.87
C HIS A 50 -24.39 -9.68 -5.54
N PRO A 51 -25.07 -10.19 -6.58
CA PRO A 51 -26.10 -9.41 -7.31
C PRO A 51 -27.29 -8.97 -6.45
N ASP A 52 -27.61 -9.72 -5.41
CA ASP A 52 -28.73 -9.41 -4.50
C ASP A 52 -28.38 -8.39 -3.40
N TRP A 53 -27.14 -7.91 -3.34
CA TRP A 53 -26.80 -6.89 -2.35
C TRP A 53 -27.41 -5.54 -2.75
N PRO A 54 -28.03 -4.82 -1.80
CA PRO A 54 -28.47 -3.46 -2.05
C PRO A 54 -27.30 -2.60 -2.52
N MET A 55 -27.57 -1.77 -3.52
CA MET A 55 -26.65 -0.74 -3.99
C MET A 55 -27.21 0.61 -3.55
N VAL A 56 -26.39 1.43 -2.90
CA VAL A 56 -26.78 2.75 -2.40
C VAL A 56 -25.78 3.81 -2.86
N GLU A 57 -26.19 5.05 -2.95
CA GLU A 57 -25.29 6.15 -3.20
C GLU A 57 -24.34 6.37 -2.00
N LEU A 58 -23.07 6.59 -2.26
CA LEU A 58 -22.07 6.79 -1.20
C LEU A 58 -22.46 7.93 -0.26
N GLY A 59 -23.07 9.00 -0.79
CA GLY A 59 -23.53 10.14 0.00
C GLY A 59 -24.70 9.85 0.95
N GLU A 60 -25.41 8.70 0.79
CA GLU A 60 -26.46 8.27 1.72
C GLU A 60 -25.92 7.59 2.98
N VAL A 61 -24.66 7.15 2.93
CA VAL A 61 -24.04 6.32 3.98
C VAL A 61 -22.72 6.89 4.48
N ALA A 62 -22.28 8.06 3.97
CA ALA A 62 -21.03 8.69 4.37
C ALA A 62 -21.05 10.21 4.19
N ASP A 63 -20.29 10.90 5.03
CA ASP A 63 -19.93 12.32 4.89
C ASP A 63 -18.66 12.45 4.05
N LEU A 64 -18.69 13.32 3.03
CA LEU A 64 -17.59 13.57 2.11
C LEU A 64 -17.08 15.00 2.31
N GLN A 65 -15.80 15.14 2.62
CA GLN A 65 -15.17 16.45 2.81
C GLN A 65 -13.90 16.57 1.97
N ALA A 66 -13.81 17.62 1.14
CA ALA A 66 -12.59 17.95 0.42
C ALA A 66 -11.50 18.49 1.37
N GLY A 67 -10.24 18.17 1.09
CA GLY A 67 -9.10 18.74 1.78
C GLY A 67 -8.86 20.22 1.45
N PHE A 68 -7.69 20.73 1.80
CA PHE A 68 -7.30 22.12 1.55
C PHE A 68 -5.95 22.21 0.84
N ALA A 69 -5.75 23.30 0.11
CA ALA A 69 -4.48 23.57 -0.54
C ALA A 69 -3.47 24.08 0.50
N SER A 70 -2.23 23.58 0.45
CA SER A 70 -1.12 24.09 1.24
C SER A 70 -0.07 24.76 0.35
N GLY A 71 0.57 25.83 0.84
CA GLY A 71 1.61 26.58 0.12
C GLY A 71 2.84 25.73 -0.22
N LYS A 72 3.71 26.25 -1.11
CA LYS A 72 4.94 25.54 -1.50
C LYS A 72 6.05 25.62 -0.44
N SER A 73 6.01 26.65 0.41
CA SER A 73 7.12 27.06 1.29
C SER A 73 7.10 26.49 2.70
N SER A 74 6.12 25.70 3.07
CA SER A 74 5.87 25.35 4.46
C SER A 74 6.34 23.94 4.79
N VAL A 75 7.63 23.65 4.61
CA VAL A 75 8.17 22.37 5.05
C VAL A 75 9.03 22.62 6.29
N THR A 76 8.53 22.25 7.47
CA THR A 76 9.32 22.17 8.71
C THR A 76 9.33 20.72 9.17
N GLU A 77 10.43 20.22 9.72
CA GLU A 77 10.51 18.84 10.23
C GLU A 77 9.47 18.59 11.33
N ASP A 78 9.18 19.61 12.14
CA ASP A 78 8.25 19.57 13.28
C ASP A 78 6.83 20.07 12.92
N GLY A 79 6.53 20.26 11.63
CA GLY A 79 5.23 20.77 11.20
C GLY A 79 4.10 19.75 11.29
N VAL A 80 2.88 20.24 11.09
CA VAL A 80 1.64 19.45 11.04
C VAL A 80 1.61 18.60 9.77
N PRO A 81 1.30 17.29 9.83
CA PRO A 81 1.21 16.45 8.63
C PRO A 81 0.14 16.96 7.65
N HIS A 82 0.48 16.98 6.37
CA HIS A 82 -0.44 17.31 5.27
C HIS A 82 -0.38 16.19 4.22
N ILE A 83 -1.35 15.29 4.32
CA ILE A 83 -1.44 14.07 3.52
C ILE A 83 -1.75 14.41 2.05
N ARG A 84 -1.06 13.76 1.12
CA ARG A 84 -1.20 13.98 -0.32
C ARG A 84 -1.47 12.66 -1.05
N PRO A 85 -1.93 12.69 -2.31
CA PRO A 85 -2.21 11.48 -3.08
C PRO A 85 -1.07 10.45 -3.13
N MET A 86 0.19 10.90 -3.10
CA MET A 86 1.36 10.02 -3.09
C MET A 86 1.49 9.18 -1.80
N ASN A 87 0.78 9.57 -0.73
CA ASN A 87 0.75 8.81 0.53
C ASN A 87 -0.25 7.65 0.50
N ILE A 88 -0.87 7.36 -0.64
CA ILE A 88 -1.63 6.15 -0.90
C ILE A 88 -0.81 5.25 -1.82
N THR A 89 -0.41 4.07 -1.34
CA THR A 89 0.33 3.08 -2.14
C THR A 89 -0.55 2.43 -3.21
N ASP A 90 0.04 1.72 -4.17
CA ASP A 90 -0.70 0.97 -5.20
C ASP A 90 -1.46 -0.23 -4.61
N SER A 91 -1.13 -0.64 -3.40
CA SER A 91 -1.89 -1.64 -2.65
C SER A 91 -3.04 -1.06 -1.82
N GLY A 92 -3.29 0.26 -1.86
CA GLY A 92 -4.36 0.91 -1.12
C GLY A 92 -4.06 1.10 0.37
N VAL A 93 -2.78 1.15 0.72
CA VAL A 93 -2.31 1.35 2.10
C VAL A 93 -1.80 2.78 2.26
N PHE A 94 -2.12 3.40 3.39
CA PHE A 94 -1.54 4.69 3.78
C PHE A 94 -0.06 4.52 4.13
N THR A 95 0.79 5.44 3.69
CA THR A 95 2.22 5.49 4.04
C THR A 95 2.63 6.86 4.56
N TRP A 96 3.45 6.86 5.60
CA TRP A 96 4.10 8.05 6.13
C TRP A 96 5.30 8.53 5.30
N GLU A 97 5.74 7.73 4.35
CA GLU A 97 6.89 8.08 3.50
C GLU A 97 6.59 9.33 2.67
N GLY A 98 7.47 10.32 2.76
CA GLY A 98 7.34 11.58 2.02
C GLY A 98 6.12 12.43 2.38
N VAL A 99 5.53 12.24 3.57
CA VAL A 99 4.44 13.09 4.06
C VAL A 99 4.94 14.52 4.17
N LYS A 100 4.23 15.44 3.51
CA LYS A 100 4.51 16.87 3.63
C LYS A 100 4.13 17.34 5.03
N ARG A 101 4.94 18.25 5.60
CA ARG A 101 4.59 18.94 6.83
C ARG A 101 4.41 20.42 6.55
N ILE A 102 3.43 21.03 7.18
CA ILE A 102 3.06 22.44 7.05
C ILE A 102 3.17 23.14 8.41
N SER A 103 3.24 24.45 8.41
CA SER A 103 3.25 25.20 9.67
C SER A 103 1.89 25.12 10.39
N ALA A 104 1.91 25.30 11.70
CA ALA A 104 0.65 25.37 12.48
C ALA A 104 -0.25 26.51 12.03
N GLU A 105 0.34 27.65 11.60
CA GLU A 105 -0.45 28.78 11.08
C GLU A 105 -1.14 28.42 9.76
N GLU A 106 -0.52 27.63 8.89
CA GLU A 106 -1.13 27.18 7.63
C GLU A 106 -2.23 26.15 7.87
N PHE A 107 -2.14 25.37 8.96
CA PHE A 107 -3.18 24.45 9.38
C PHE A 107 -4.32 25.16 10.12
N ALA A 108 -4.07 26.29 10.75
CA ALA A 108 -5.06 27.05 11.51
C ALA A 108 -6.33 27.36 10.66
N GLY A 109 -7.50 27.07 11.23
CA GLY A 109 -8.79 27.16 10.54
C GLY A 109 -9.15 25.93 9.67
N ASN A 110 -8.28 24.92 9.63
CA ASN A 110 -8.51 23.65 8.93
C ASN A 110 -8.60 22.44 9.90
N GLU A 111 -8.75 22.63 11.20
CA GLU A 111 -8.77 21.59 12.24
C GLU A 111 -9.90 20.59 12.01
N SER A 112 -11.03 21.02 11.43
CA SER A 112 -12.14 20.14 11.03
C SER A 112 -11.74 19.11 9.97
N LYS A 113 -10.57 19.29 9.32
CA LYS A 113 -9.99 18.39 8.32
C LYS A 113 -8.94 17.45 8.92
N SER A 114 -8.82 17.36 10.24
CA SER A 114 -8.05 16.31 10.88
C SER A 114 -8.63 14.93 10.58
N LEU A 115 -7.72 13.97 10.40
CA LEU A 115 -8.11 12.60 10.08
C LEU A 115 -8.24 11.78 11.36
N ARG A 116 -9.18 10.86 11.36
CA ARG A 116 -9.43 9.93 12.46
C ARG A 116 -9.32 8.50 11.96
N ARG A 117 -9.02 7.61 12.86
CA ARG A 117 -9.14 6.18 12.60
C ARG A 117 -10.52 5.86 12.01
N GLY A 118 -10.54 5.15 10.89
CA GLY A 118 -11.76 4.81 10.16
C GLY A 118 -12.12 5.79 9.05
N ASP A 119 -11.43 6.91 8.89
CA ASP A 119 -11.59 7.76 7.72
C ASP A 119 -11.04 7.05 6.48
N VAL A 120 -11.74 7.16 5.37
CA VAL A 120 -11.29 6.67 4.07
C VAL A 120 -10.84 7.86 3.23
N LEU A 121 -9.60 7.82 2.74
CA LEU A 121 -9.07 8.86 1.85
C LEU A 121 -9.16 8.42 0.40
N PHE A 122 -9.75 9.28 -0.42
CA PHE A 122 -9.94 9.10 -1.85
C PHE A 122 -9.13 10.14 -2.63
N ASN A 123 -8.31 9.71 -3.58
CA ASN A 123 -7.57 10.58 -4.48
C ASN A 123 -8.51 11.14 -5.55
N ASN A 124 -8.99 12.36 -5.34
CA ASN A 124 -10.00 12.98 -6.20
C ASN A 124 -9.45 13.68 -7.44
N THR A 125 -8.16 14.04 -7.45
CA THR A 125 -7.53 14.77 -8.57
C THR A 125 -6.08 14.32 -8.76
N ASN A 126 -5.77 13.78 -9.93
CA ASN A 126 -4.42 13.31 -10.30
C ASN A 126 -4.33 13.06 -11.82
N SER A 127 -3.28 12.33 -12.28
CA SER A 127 -3.32 11.71 -13.60
C SER A 127 -4.48 10.71 -13.69
N ILE A 128 -4.91 10.39 -14.89
CA ILE A 128 -6.09 9.55 -15.12
C ILE A 128 -5.94 8.13 -14.51
N GLU A 129 -4.73 7.63 -14.42
CA GLU A 129 -4.41 6.30 -13.87
C GLU A 129 -4.47 6.28 -12.35
N LEU A 130 -4.27 7.43 -11.70
CA LEU A 130 -4.15 7.53 -10.25
C LEU A 130 -5.42 8.08 -9.57
N VAL A 131 -6.32 8.73 -10.34
CA VAL A 131 -7.57 9.23 -9.79
C VAL A 131 -8.44 8.05 -9.32
N GLY A 132 -8.97 8.14 -8.09
CA GLY A 132 -9.76 7.08 -7.48
C GLY A 132 -8.98 6.16 -6.53
N LYS A 133 -7.64 6.27 -6.47
CA LYS A 133 -6.83 5.52 -5.51
C LYS A 133 -7.29 5.82 -4.08
N THR A 134 -7.48 4.78 -3.28
CA THR A 134 -8.17 4.90 -1.98
C THR A 134 -7.43 4.13 -0.90
N CYS A 135 -7.37 4.68 0.32
CA CYS A 135 -6.86 3.96 1.50
C CYS A 135 -7.72 4.21 2.74
N LEU A 136 -7.57 3.34 3.74
CA LEU A 136 -8.14 3.49 5.08
C LEU A 136 -7.10 4.11 6.02
N ILE A 137 -7.52 5.05 6.86
CA ILE A 137 -6.73 5.60 7.96
C ILE A 137 -6.91 4.71 9.19
N LEU A 138 -5.80 4.17 9.71
CA LEU A 138 -5.79 3.18 10.78
C LEU A 138 -5.53 3.77 12.17
N GLU A 139 -5.15 5.05 12.25
CA GLU A 139 -4.87 5.78 13.47
C GLU A 139 -5.30 7.24 13.33
N ASP A 140 -5.48 7.94 14.43
CA ASP A 140 -5.78 9.37 14.39
C ASP A 140 -4.54 10.13 13.89
N VAL A 141 -4.74 11.09 12.99
CA VAL A 141 -3.67 11.94 12.46
C VAL A 141 -3.99 13.38 12.83
N ASP A 142 -3.19 13.95 13.72
CA ASP A 142 -3.24 15.37 14.03
C ASP A 142 -2.62 16.18 12.88
N GLY A 143 -3.41 16.31 11.82
CA GLY A 143 -2.99 16.92 10.55
C GLY A 143 -4.09 16.84 9.50
N GLY A 144 -3.86 17.51 8.39
CA GLY A 144 -4.83 17.63 7.32
C GLY A 144 -4.46 16.86 6.05
N TYR A 145 -5.24 17.06 5.02
CA TYR A 145 -5.04 16.43 3.71
C TYR A 145 -5.29 17.42 2.58
N SER A 146 -4.64 17.16 1.46
CA SER A 146 -4.65 18.00 0.26
C SER A 146 -6.06 18.16 -0.34
N ASN A 147 -6.32 19.30 -0.96
CA ASN A 147 -7.49 19.52 -1.81
C ASN A 147 -7.62 18.54 -2.99
N HIS A 148 -6.55 17.80 -3.32
CA HIS A 148 -6.57 16.69 -4.28
C HIS A 148 -7.08 15.38 -3.67
N MET A 149 -7.58 15.43 -2.44
CA MET A 149 -8.13 14.30 -1.73
C MET A 149 -9.49 14.64 -1.13
N THR A 150 -10.33 13.63 -1.01
CA THR A 150 -11.61 13.69 -0.30
C THR A 150 -11.57 12.69 0.86
N ARG A 151 -11.85 13.15 2.07
CA ARG A 151 -12.12 12.28 3.21
C ARG A 151 -13.56 11.79 3.10
N ILE A 152 -13.75 10.51 3.31
CA ILE A 152 -15.04 9.84 3.38
C ILE A 152 -15.16 9.26 4.78
N ARG A 153 -16.12 9.74 5.57
CA ARG A 153 -16.41 9.25 6.91
C ARG A 153 -17.75 8.57 6.90
N VAL A 154 -17.75 7.26 7.10
CA VAL A 154 -18.94 6.44 7.00
C VAL A 154 -19.87 6.56 8.20
N ASP A 155 -21.16 6.31 7.99
CA ASP A 155 -22.08 5.92 9.05
C ASP A 155 -21.74 4.48 9.49
N ALA A 156 -21.00 4.36 10.58
CA ALA A 156 -20.51 3.06 11.08
C ALA A 156 -21.63 2.10 11.52
N ALA A 157 -22.87 2.58 11.68
CA ALA A 157 -24.02 1.73 11.94
C ALA A 157 -24.50 0.97 10.69
N ARG A 158 -24.07 1.40 9.49
CA ARG A 158 -24.52 0.87 8.20
C ARG A 158 -23.37 0.33 7.35
N LEU A 159 -22.20 0.96 7.40
CA LEU A 159 -21.08 0.68 6.49
C LEU A 159 -19.77 0.57 7.27
N ASP A 160 -19.08 -0.54 7.09
CA ASP A 160 -17.72 -0.74 7.62
C ASP A 160 -16.71 0.06 6.78
N PRO A 161 -15.87 0.91 7.39
CA PRO A 161 -14.93 1.76 6.65
C PRO A 161 -13.85 0.96 5.89
N HIS A 162 -13.45 -0.20 6.40
CA HIS A 162 -12.49 -1.05 5.71
C HIS A 162 -13.10 -1.71 4.48
N PHE A 163 -14.34 -2.19 4.60
CA PHE A 163 -15.10 -2.71 3.48
C PHE A 163 -15.27 -1.65 2.38
N LEU A 164 -15.58 -0.41 2.75
CA LEU A 164 -15.66 0.70 1.78
C LEU A 164 -14.31 0.96 1.11
N ALA A 165 -13.22 1.07 1.89
CA ALA A 165 -11.89 1.32 1.34
C ALA A 165 -11.47 0.24 0.33
N LEU A 166 -11.69 -1.03 0.65
CA LEU A 166 -11.43 -2.17 -0.25
C LEU A 166 -12.30 -2.11 -1.51
N THR A 167 -13.59 -1.77 -1.36
CA THR A 167 -14.53 -1.63 -2.49
C THR A 167 -14.08 -0.54 -3.45
N LEU A 168 -13.79 0.65 -2.94
CA LEU A 168 -13.38 1.79 -3.78
C LEU A 168 -12.01 1.54 -4.41
N HIS A 169 -11.05 1.00 -3.65
CA HIS A 169 -9.74 0.68 -4.17
C HIS A 169 -9.79 -0.42 -5.25
N GLY A 170 -10.64 -1.44 -5.07
CA GLY A 170 -10.90 -2.46 -6.08
C GLY A 170 -11.45 -1.86 -7.38
N ARG A 171 -12.37 -0.91 -7.30
CA ARG A 171 -12.90 -0.17 -8.46
C ARG A 171 -11.85 0.70 -9.15
N TRP A 172 -10.94 1.33 -8.40
CA TRP A 172 -9.81 2.03 -9.00
C TRP A 172 -8.99 1.08 -9.88
N ARG A 173 -8.69 -0.11 -9.40
CA ARG A 173 -7.92 -1.12 -10.15
C ARG A 173 -8.60 -1.59 -11.44
N THR A 174 -9.92 -1.60 -11.48
CA THR A 174 -10.67 -1.98 -12.69
C THR A 174 -10.86 -0.81 -13.67
N GLY A 175 -10.33 0.38 -13.35
CA GLY A 175 -10.47 1.55 -14.20
C GLY A 175 -11.80 2.30 -14.06
N TYR A 176 -12.69 1.89 -13.17
CA TYR A 176 -14.01 2.51 -12.99
C TYR A 176 -13.93 4.03 -12.81
N PHE A 177 -12.99 4.51 -11.99
CA PHE A 177 -12.85 5.94 -11.72
C PHE A 177 -12.19 6.69 -12.88
N SER A 178 -11.39 6.04 -13.71
CA SER A 178 -10.82 6.66 -14.91
C SER A 178 -11.88 6.91 -15.99
N GLU A 179 -12.95 6.11 -16.01
CA GLU A 179 -14.10 6.32 -16.88
C GLU A 179 -15.04 7.41 -16.35
N LEU A 180 -15.19 7.49 -15.02
CA LEU A 180 -16.06 8.47 -14.36
C LEU A 180 -15.45 9.87 -14.32
N ALA A 181 -14.11 9.99 -14.36
CA ALA A 181 -13.41 11.25 -14.15
C ALA A 181 -13.58 12.24 -15.29
N THR A 182 -13.79 13.50 -14.97
CA THR A 182 -13.63 14.60 -15.92
C THR A 182 -12.14 14.80 -16.21
N ARG A 183 -11.79 14.90 -17.49
CA ARG A 183 -10.40 15.05 -17.96
C ARG A 183 -10.12 16.46 -18.41
N TRP A 184 -8.93 16.95 -18.11
CA TRP A 184 -8.35 18.14 -18.67
C TRP A 184 -6.86 17.96 -18.97
N ILE A 185 -6.19 18.97 -19.50
CA ILE A 185 -4.79 18.82 -19.94
C ILE A 185 -3.91 18.39 -18.75
N GLY A 186 -3.36 17.18 -18.82
CA GLY A 186 -2.44 16.62 -17.83
C GLY A 186 -3.05 16.16 -16.52
N GLN A 187 -4.37 16.27 -16.34
CA GLN A 187 -5.05 15.87 -15.10
C GLN A 187 -6.44 15.28 -15.36
N ALA A 188 -6.94 14.58 -14.36
CA ALA A 188 -8.32 14.11 -14.27
C ALA A 188 -8.82 14.27 -12.84
N GLY A 189 -10.14 14.36 -12.66
CA GLY A 189 -10.69 14.47 -11.32
C GLY A 189 -12.15 14.10 -11.21
N ILE A 190 -12.54 13.78 -9.99
CA ILE A 190 -13.90 13.45 -9.57
C ILE A 190 -14.24 14.39 -8.42
N ASN A 191 -15.19 15.30 -8.63
CA ASN A 191 -15.63 16.19 -7.55
C ASN A 191 -16.47 15.45 -6.51
N ALA A 192 -16.61 16.05 -5.31
CA ALA A 192 -17.33 15.44 -4.20
C ALA A 192 -18.79 15.11 -4.54
N LYS A 193 -19.45 15.91 -5.36
CA LYS A 193 -20.84 15.66 -5.80
C LYS A 193 -20.93 14.39 -6.65
N THR A 194 -20.05 14.25 -7.63
CA THR A 194 -19.98 13.03 -8.46
C THR A 194 -19.57 11.82 -7.62
N LEU A 195 -18.63 11.97 -6.68
CA LEU A 195 -18.24 10.89 -5.79
C LEU A 195 -19.39 10.44 -4.89
N ALA A 196 -20.22 11.36 -4.42
CA ALA A 196 -21.37 11.06 -3.58
C ALA A 196 -22.44 10.21 -4.30
N THR A 197 -22.55 10.30 -5.63
CA THR A 197 -23.51 9.47 -6.42
C THR A 197 -22.94 8.10 -6.82
N VAL A 198 -21.72 7.78 -6.44
CA VAL A 198 -21.13 6.45 -6.71
C VAL A 198 -21.89 5.38 -5.94
N GLN A 199 -22.42 4.40 -6.67
CA GLN A 199 -23.16 3.28 -6.08
C GLN A 199 -22.19 2.35 -5.35
N VAL A 200 -22.42 2.04 -4.07
CA VAL A 200 -21.62 1.12 -3.27
C VAL A 200 -22.49 -0.05 -2.78
N PRO A 201 -21.97 -1.28 -2.73
CA PRO A 201 -22.72 -2.41 -2.19
C PRO A 201 -22.88 -2.25 -0.68
N LEU A 202 -24.07 -2.52 -0.18
CA LEU A 202 -24.42 -2.40 1.24
C LEU A 202 -25.06 -3.69 1.78
N PRO A 203 -24.33 -4.82 1.86
CA PRO A 203 -24.81 -5.98 2.57
C PRO A 203 -24.89 -5.71 4.08
N SER A 204 -25.42 -6.64 4.87
CA SER A 204 -25.43 -6.47 6.33
C SER A 204 -24.03 -6.27 6.90
N LEU A 205 -23.89 -5.53 8.00
CA LEU A 205 -22.58 -5.29 8.65
C LEU A 205 -21.86 -6.61 8.99
N THR A 206 -22.60 -7.66 9.37
CA THR A 206 -22.03 -8.98 9.63
C THR A 206 -21.32 -9.55 8.39
N ILE A 207 -21.91 -9.40 7.21
CA ILE A 207 -21.30 -9.84 5.94
C ILE A 207 -20.08 -8.97 5.61
N GLN A 208 -20.20 -7.65 5.74
CA GLN A 208 -19.08 -6.72 5.49
C GLN A 208 -17.88 -7.08 6.37
N GLN A 209 -18.09 -7.28 7.68
CA GLN A 209 -17.06 -7.61 8.64
C GLN A 209 -16.43 -8.99 8.40
N ALA A 210 -17.23 -9.98 7.99
CA ALA A 210 -16.73 -11.30 7.65
C ALA A 210 -15.78 -11.23 6.43
N ILE A 211 -16.15 -10.51 5.39
CA ILE A 211 -15.31 -10.29 4.20
C ILE A 211 -14.01 -9.56 4.56
N VAL A 212 -14.11 -8.51 5.37
CA VAL A 212 -12.94 -7.77 5.84
C VAL A 212 -12.00 -8.66 6.65
N ALA A 213 -12.54 -9.52 7.51
CA ALA A 213 -11.75 -10.46 8.31
C ALA A 213 -11.02 -11.49 7.44
N GLU A 214 -11.69 -12.03 6.42
CA GLU A 214 -11.10 -12.96 5.46
C GLU A 214 -9.96 -12.30 4.67
N ILE A 215 -10.19 -11.13 4.09
CA ILE A 215 -9.16 -10.37 3.34
C ILE A 215 -7.97 -10.01 4.25
N LYS A 216 -8.20 -9.62 5.50
CA LYS A 216 -7.11 -9.36 6.46
C LYS A 216 -6.28 -10.62 6.75
N ALA A 217 -6.91 -11.77 6.89
CA ALA A 217 -6.21 -13.04 7.09
C ALA A 217 -5.35 -13.40 5.87
N GLU A 218 -5.88 -13.23 4.66
CA GLU A 218 -5.11 -13.40 3.43
C GLU A 218 -3.92 -12.42 3.34
N GLN A 219 -4.14 -11.13 3.63
CA GLN A 219 -3.09 -10.11 3.63
C GLN A 219 -1.98 -10.42 4.63
N ALA A 220 -2.32 -11.00 5.80
CA ALA A 220 -1.31 -11.44 6.77
C ALA A 220 -0.45 -12.60 6.23
N LEU A 221 -1.05 -13.56 5.53
CA LEU A 221 -0.32 -14.64 4.86
C LEU A 221 0.58 -14.10 3.73
N VAL A 222 0.09 -13.14 2.96
CA VAL A 222 0.87 -12.47 1.91
C VAL A 222 2.05 -11.71 2.52
N ALA A 223 1.84 -10.95 3.60
CA ALA A 223 2.91 -10.23 4.29
C ALA A 223 4.00 -11.18 4.85
N ALA A 224 3.64 -12.39 5.28
CA ALA A 224 4.60 -13.40 5.74
C ALA A 224 5.57 -13.85 4.62
N ASN A 225 5.21 -13.71 3.35
CA ASN A 225 6.12 -14.02 2.23
C ASN A 225 7.31 -13.04 2.15
N LEU A 226 7.18 -11.79 2.61
CA LEU A 226 8.31 -10.86 2.70
C LEU A 226 9.35 -11.36 3.71
N GLU A 227 8.91 -11.84 4.86
CA GLU A 227 9.81 -12.43 5.86
C GLU A 227 10.47 -13.70 5.32
N LEU A 228 9.71 -14.53 4.60
CA LEU A 228 10.23 -15.73 3.96
C LEU A 228 11.36 -15.40 2.95
N ILE A 229 11.15 -14.41 2.09
CA ILE A 229 12.17 -13.93 1.14
C ILE A 229 13.44 -13.51 1.88
N THR A 230 13.32 -12.62 2.85
CA THR A 230 14.44 -12.12 3.65
C THR A 230 15.23 -13.27 4.30
N ARG A 231 14.54 -14.23 4.90
CA ARG A 231 15.18 -15.40 5.54
C ARG A 231 15.96 -16.26 4.53
N PHE A 232 15.40 -16.48 3.34
CA PHE A 232 16.06 -17.29 2.33
C PHE A 232 17.19 -16.55 1.62
N GLU A 233 17.10 -15.25 1.41
CA GLU A 233 18.21 -14.42 0.97
C GLU A 233 19.39 -14.48 1.96
N MET A 234 19.14 -14.37 3.27
CA MET A 234 20.16 -14.55 4.30
C MET A 234 20.80 -15.96 4.25
N LYS A 235 20.02 -17.01 4.00
CA LYS A 235 20.56 -18.39 3.86
C LYS A 235 21.46 -18.54 2.64
N ILE A 236 21.14 -17.87 1.53
CA ILE A 236 22.02 -17.83 0.34
C ILE A 236 23.33 -17.14 0.70
N GLN A 237 23.27 -15.96 1.32
CA GLN A 237 24.46 -15.22 1.75
C GLN A 237 25.33 -16.04 2.72
N ALA A 238 24.75 -16.68 3.71
CA ALA A 238 25.45 -17.54 4.65
C ALA A 238 26.11 -18.77 3.95
N THR A 239 25.46 -19.32 2.92
CA THR A 239 26.02 -20.43 2.14
C THR A 239 27.23 -19.95 1.34
N LEU A 240 27.15 -18.77 0.72
CA LEU A 240 28.26 -18.17 -0.03
C LEU A 240 29.42 -17.77 0.91
N ALA A 241 29.15 -17.12 2.04
CA ALA A 241 30.17 -16.73 3.03
C ALA A 241 31.02 -17.92 3.49
N ARG A 242 30.41 -19.08 3.75
CA ARG A 242 31.14 -20.32 4.10
C ARG A 242 32.07 -20.79 2.98
N VAL A 243 31.69 -20.63 1.71
CA VAL A 243 32.52 -20.97 0.56
C VAL A 243 33.73 -20.05 0.46
N TRP A 244 33.56 -18.77 0.78
CA TRP A 244 34.62 -17.76 0.73
C TRP A 244 35.50 -17.72 1.99
N GLY A 245 35.14 -18.44 3.05
CA GLY A 245 35.86 -18.42 4.32
C GLY A 245 35.64 -17.16 5.16
N ASP A 246 34.60 -16.38 4.83
CA ASP A 246 34.21 -15.15 5.53
C ASP A 246 33.21 -15.50 6.66
N ASP A 247 33.69 -16.13 7.74
CA ASP A 247 32.84 -16.49 8.88
C ASP A 247 32.25 -15.27 9.61
N GLU A 248 32.81 -14.06 9.44
CA GLU A 248 32.29 -12.80 10.00
C GLU A 248 30.97 -12.32 9.33
N LEU A 249 30.67 -12.79 8.12
CA LEU A 249 29.45 -12.44 7.37
C LEU A 249 28.32 -13.46 7.56
N ALA A 250 28.54 -14.51 8.32
CA ALA A 250 27.50 -15.48 8.62
C ALA A 250 26.51 -14.87 9.64
N PRO A 251 25.24 -14.64 9.30
CA PRO A 251 24.27 -14.17 10.27
C PRO A 251 24.19 -15.18 11.43
N ALA A 252 24.16 -14.67 12.67
CA ALA A 252 24.03 -15.49 13.87
C ALA A 252 22.88 -16.50 13.69
N THR A 253 23.18 -17.77 13.89
CA THR A 253 22.19 -18.85 13.80
C THR A 253 21.11 -18.57 14.84
N VAL A 254 19.93 -18.15 14.39
CA VAL A 254 18.76 -18.09 15.27
C VAL A 254 18.38 -19.53 15.57
N ALA A 255 18.56 -19.91 16.86
CA ALA A 255 18.18 -21.21 17.40
C ALA A 255 16.65 -21.34 17.47
#